data_086bad8a03b31855e65397360f075078
#
_entry.id   086bad8a03b31855e65397360f075078
#
_cell.length_a   1.000
_cell.length_b   1.000
_cell.length_c   1.000
_cell.angle_alpha   90.00
_cell.angle_beta   90.00
_cell.angle_gamma   90.00
#
_symmetry.space_group_name_H-M   'P 1'
#
loop_
_entity.id
_entity.type
_entity.pdbx_description
1 polymer ?
#
loop_
_entity_poly.entity_id
_entity_poly.type
_entity_poly.pdbx_seq_one_letter_code
_entity_poly.pdbx_strand_id
1 'polypeptide(L)'
;MAGRRRHGGRMRLAFLGFFAFFAVLPILYTLLHSFSGGSSYTLFPSPLSLQGYYQVFLRQPDYLIKFWNSMLLASAIAAGQTAVSCLAGYALAKFRFPGREAFFFFVIVLMMMPAQVTLVSGYVVLDAMGLLDTMAALILPGCFSPFGVFLLRQVFDTCPDEMLGAARLDGAGDLRGRCP
;
A
#
# COMPACT_ATOMS: atom_id res chain seq x y z
N MET A 1 12.42 -48.15 -3.20
CA MET A 1 11.50 -47.07 -3.62
C MET A 1 12.00 -45.64 -3.35
N ALA A 2 13.26 -45.39 -3.06
CA ALA A 2 13.82 -44.06 -2.67
C ALA A 2 14.33 -43.17 -3.83
N GLY A 3 14.49 -43.70 -5.04
CA GLY A 3 15.06 -42.95 -6.19
C GLY A 3 14.09 -42.01 -6.92
N ARG A 4 12.78 -42.24 -6.83
CA ARG A 4 11.77 -41.48 -7.62
C ARG A 4 11.45 -40.09 -7.05
N ARG A 5 11.68 -39.87 -5.76
CA ARG A 5 11.44 -38.54 -5.11
C ARG A 5 12.53 -37.50 -5.40
N ARG A 6 13.75 -37.89 -5.72
CA ARG A 6 14.87 -36.97 -5.99
C ARG A 6 14.80 -36.30 -7.36
N HIS A 7 14.23 -36.95 -8.37
CA HIS A 7 14.11 -36.39 -9.73
C HIS A 7 13.01 -35.30 -9.80
N GLY A 8 11.90 -35.47 -9.13
CA GLY A 8 10.84 -34.46 -9.06
C GLY A 8 11.26 -33.15 -8.37
N GLY A 9 12.15 -33.26 -7.36
CA GLY A 9 12.70 -32.08 -6.68
C GLY A 9 13.65 -31.25 -7.55
N ARG A 10 14.50 -31.92 -8.32
CA ARG A 10 15.44 -31.26 -9.23
C ARG A 10 14.74 -30.56 -10.40
N MET A 11 13.71 -31.16 -10.93
CA MET A 11 12.92 -30.58 -12.03
C MET A 11 12.12 -29.35 -11.55
N ARG A 12 11.55 -29.41 -10.34
CA ARG A 12 10.91 -28.23 -9.71
C ARG A 12 11.89 -27.11 -9.44
N LEU A 13 13.09 -27.41 -8.94
CA LEU A 13 14.14 -26.43 -8.72
C LEU A 13 14.63 -25.79 -10.03
N ALA A 14 14.79 -26.56 -11.09
CA ALA A 14 15.17 -26.05 -12.40
C ALA A 14 14.08 -25.12 -12.98
N PHE A 15 12.80 -25.52 -12.83
CA PHE A 15 11.67 -24.71 -13.25
C PHE A 15 11.58 -23.40 -12.46
N LEU A 16 11.68 -23.47 -11.14
CA LEU A 16 11.70 -22.28 -10.29
C LEU A 16 12.90 -21.37 -10.59
N GLY A 17 14.09 -21.95 -10.82
CA GLY A 17 15.28 -21.20 -11.19
C GLY A 17 15.13 -20.49 -12.53
N PHE A 18 14.50 -21.12 -13.51
CA PHE A 18 14.20 -20.53 -14.80
C PHE A 18 13.27 -19.30 -14.65
N PHE A 19 12.16 -19.44 -13.94
CA PHE A 19 11.24 -18.33 -13.70
C PHE A 19 11.86 -17.20 -12.85
N ALA A 20 12.64 -17.57 -11.83
CA ALA A 20 13.37 -16.61 -11.01
C ALA A 20 14.38 -15.80 -11.85
N PHE A 21 15.10 -16.47 -12.76
CA PHE A 21 16.02 -15.79 -13.68
C PHE A 21 15.29 -14.76 -14.54
N PHE A 22 14.17 -15.12 -15.17
CA PHE A 22 13.38 -14.19 -15.98
C PHE A 22 12.78 -13.04 -15.17
N ALA A 23 12.38 -13.31 -13.92
CA ALA A 23 11.86 -12.26 -13.02
C ALA A 23 12.94 -11.25 -12.59
N VAL A 24 14.17 -11.70 -12.40
CA VAL A 24 15.30 -10.87 -11.98
C VAL A 24 15.94 -10.13 -13.15
N LEU A 25 15.85 -10.66 -14.37
CA LEU A 25 16.49 -10.12 -15.55
C LEU A 25 16.15 -8.63 -15.82
N PRO A 26 14.88 -8.16 -15.81
CA PRO A 26 14.57 -6.75 -15.99
C PRO A 26 15.14 -5.86 -14.89
N ILE A 27 15.25 -6.36 -13.67
CA ILE A 27 15.84 -5.62 -12.55
C ILE A 27 17.34 -5.45 -12.77
N LEU A 28 18.04 -6.52 -13.13
CA LEU A 28 19.47 -6.47 -13.46
C LEU A 28 19.74 -5.57 -14.68
N TYR A 29 18.91 -5.65 -15.71
CA TYR A 29 19.00 -4.80 -16.88
C TYR A 29 18.89 -3.31 -16.49
N THR A 30 17.87 -2.95 -15.71
CA THR A 30 17.67 -1.58 -15.24
C THR A 30 18.84 -1.10 -14.38
N LEU A 31 19.36 -1.97 -13.53
CA LEU A 31 20.47 -1.65 -12.65
C LEU A 31 21.77 -1.44 -13.43
N LEU A 32 22.05 -2.28 -14.42
CA LEU A 32 23.20 -2.11 -15.32
C LEU A 32 23.08 -0.85 -16.17
N HIS A 33 21.89 -0.56 -16.71
CA HIS A 33 21.65 0.64 -17.49
C HIS A 33 21.66 1.93 -16.67
N SER A 34 21.39 1.87 -15.36
CA SER A 34 21.49 3.05 -14.49
C SER A 34 22.91 3.61 -14.43
N PHE A 35 23.93 2.77 -14.67
CA PHE A 35 25.32 3.18 -14.75
C PHE A 35 25.79 3.47 -16.19
N SER A 36 24.89 3.56 -17.16
CA SER A 36 25.24 3.86 -18.55
C SER A 36 25.27 5.37 -18.79
N GLY A 37 26.32 5.86 -19.41
CA GLY A 37 26.49 7.28 -19.76
C GLY A 37 25.82 7.71 -21.07
N GLY A 38 25.15 6.81 -21.78
CA GLY A 38 24.56 7.05 -23.10
C GLY A 38 23.04 6.97 -23.12
N SER A 39 22.41 7.72 -24.00
CA SER A 39 20.96 7.69 -24.27
C SER A 39 20.53 6.54 -25.18
N SER A 40 21.43 5.64 -25.56
CA SER A 40 21.13 4.55 -26.48
C SER A 40 20.57 3.34 -25.72
N TYR A 41 19.41 2.86 -26.15
CA TYR A 41 18.79 1.60 -25.70
C TYR A 41 19.54 0.41 -26.31
N THR A 42 20.77 0.18 -25.85
CA THR A 42 21.59 -0.95 -26.24
C THR A 42 21.47 -2.08 -25.23
N LEU A 43 21.60 -3.33 -25.71
CA LEU A 43 21.56 -4.52 -24.83
C LEU A 43 22.70 -4.52 -23.78
N PHE A 44 23.82 -3.87 -24.10
CA PHE A 44 24.93 -3.72 -23.18
C PHE A 44 25.14 -2.24 -22.84
N PRO A 45 25.38 -1.91 -21.58
CA PRO A 45 25.62 -0.53 -21.18
C PRO A 45 26.83 0.02 -21.91
N SER A 46 26.70 1.21 -22.49
CA SER A 46 27.81 2.06 -22.92
C SER A 46 28.75 2.35 -21.77
N PRO A 47 29.93 2.95 -21.96
CA PRO A 47 30.92 3.05 -20.88
C PRO A 47 30.28 3.49 -19.56
N LEU A 48 30.64 2.79 -18.50
CA LEU A 48 30.14 3.01 -17.13
C LEU A 48 30.32 4.49 -16.75
N SER A 49 29.23 5.15 -16.40
CA SER A 49 29.20 6.56 -16.05
C SER A 49 28.18 6.82 -14.93
N LEU A 50 28.53 7.66 -14.00
CA LEU A 50 27.63 8.18 -12.98
C LEU A 50 26.90 9.46 -13.42
N GLN A 51 27.04 9.85 -14.69
CA GLN A 51 26.49 11.09 -15.23
C GLN A 51 24.96 11.14 -15.12
N GLY A 52 24.26 10.01 -15.26
CA GLY A 52 22.82 9.92 -15.07
C GLY A 52 22.40 10.30 -13.65
N TYR A 53 23.11 9.79 -12.65
CA TYR A 53 22.88 10.13 -11.25
C TYR A 53 23.19 11.60 -10.96
N TYR A 54 24.30 12.11 -11.49
CA TYR A 54 24.66 13.52 -11.37
C TYR A 54 23.59 14.44 -11.98
N GLN A 55 23.06 14.08 -13.15
CA GLN A 55 22.00 14.85 -13.79
C GLN A 55 20.72 14.85 -12.96
N VAL A 56 20.28 13.69 -12.45
CA VAL A 56 19.03 13.55 -11.71
C VAL A 56 19.11 14.24 -10.33
N PHE A 57 20.22 14.08 -9.61
CA PHE A 57 20.32 14.57 -8.24
C PHE A 57 20.86 15.98 -8.10
N LEU A 58 21.71 16.42 -9.04
CA LEU A 58 22.43 17.70 -8.90
C LEU A 58 22.06 18.73 -9.98
N ARG A 59 21.70 18.29 -11.19
CA ARG A 59 21.32 19.21 -12.27
C ARG A 59 19.82 19.47 -12.39
N GLN A 60 18.98 18.54 -11.94
CA GLN A 60 17.52 18.66 -12.04
C GLN A 60 16.90 18.62 -10.64
N PRO A 61 16.85 19.76 -9.92
CA PRO A 61 16.24 19.83 -8.59
C PRO A 61 14.77 19.41 -8.60
N ASP A 62 14.09 19.50 -9.74
CA ASP A 62 12.68 19.10 -9.91
C ASP A 62 12.41 17.63 -9.54
N TYR A 63 13.39 16.75 -9.74
CA TYR A 63 13.24 15.35 -9.34
C TYR A 63 13.14 15.19 -7.83
N LEU A 64 14.00 15.88 -7.09
CA LEU A 64 13.98 15.86 -5.63
C LEU A 64 12.70 16.49 -5.08
N ILE A 65 12.24 17.58 -5.69
CA ILE A 65 10.96 18.23 -5.32
C ILE A 65 9.80 17.24 -5.52
N LYS A 66 9.73 16.58 -6.67
CA LYS A 66 8.71 15.56 -6.97
C LYS A 66 8.78 14.39 -6.00
N PHE A 67 10.00 13.94 -5.66
CA PHE A 67 10.20 12.87 -4.69
C PHE A 67 9.66 13.24 -3.31
N TRP A 68 10.00 14.43 -2.81
CA TRP A 68 9.52 14.91 -1.51
C TRP A 68 8.02 15.15 -1.50
N ASN A 69 7.45 15.69 -2.57
CA ASN A 69 6.00 15.82 -2.72
C ASN A 69 5.30 14.46 -2.66
N SER A 70 5.83 13.46 -3.36
CA SER A 70 5.29 12.09 -3.31
C SER A 70 5.42 11.46 -1.92
N MET A 71 6.54 11.69 -1.22
CA MET A 71 6.77 11.19 0.13
C MET A 71 5.79 11.82 1.12
N LEU A 72 5.60 13.14 1.04
CA LEU A 72 4.66 13.87 1.90
C LEU A 72 3.23 13.41 1.64
N LEU A 73 2.84 13.29 0.36
CA LEU A 73 1.52 12.83 -0.04
C LEU A 73 1.24 11.40 0.46
N ALA A 74 2.18 10.48 0.21
CA ALA A 74 2.06 9.09 0.65
C ALA A 74 1.97 8.99 2.19
N SER A 75 2.77 9.77 2.91
CA SER A 75 2.75 9.79 4.38
C SER A 75 1.42 10.33 4.91
N ALA A 76 0.89 11.41 4.33
CA ALA A 76 -0.39 11.98 4.71
C ALA A 76 -1.55 10.99 4.46
N ILE A 77 -1.56 10.35 3.29
CA ILE A 77 -2.55 9.31 2.96
C ILE A 77 -2.45 8.14 3.93
N ALA A 78 -1.24 7.60 4.16
CA ALA A 78 -1.04 6.47 5.04
C ALA A 78 -1.49 6.75 6.48
N ALA A 79 -1.14 7.93 7.01
CA ALA A 79 -1.57 8.36 8.34
C ALA A 79 -3.09 8.52 8.43
N GLY A 80 -3.69 9.21 7.47
CA GLY A 80 -5.14 9.40 7.40
C GLY A 80 -5.90 8.09 7.24
N GLN A 81 -5.45 7.23 6.33
CA GLN A 81 -6.03 5.92 6.09
C GLN A 81 -5.96 5.03 7.33
N THR A 82 -4.82 5.00 8.02
CA THR A 82 -4.64 4.23 9.25
C THR A 82 -5.57 4.76 10.34
N ALA A 83 -5.63 6.06 10.55
CA ALA A 83 -6.49 6.67 11.55
C ALA A 83 -7.98 6.36 11.30
N VAL A 84 -8.46 6.59 10.08
CA VAL A 84 -9.86 6.32 9.71
C VAL A 84 -10.19 4.83 9.84
N SER A 85 -9.30 3.97 9.34
CA SER A 85 -9.49 2.51 9.39
C SER A 85 -9.46 1.98 10.82
N CYS A 86 -8.59 2.51 11.69
CA CYS A 86 -8.57 2.16 13.12
C CYS A 86 -9.86 2.55 13.83
N LEU A 87 -10.33 3.77 13.63
CA LEU A 87 -11.55 4.25 14.27
C LEU A 87 -12.78 3.47 13.80
N ALA A 88 -12.93 3.30 12.49
CA ALA A 88 -14.05 2.56 11.91
C ALA A 88 -13.98 1.07 12.24
N GLY A 89 -12.82 0.45 12.11
CA GLY A 89 -12.61 -0.96 12.44
C GLY A 89 -12.89 -1.26 13.91
N TYR A 90 -12.40 -0.42 14.83
CA TYR A 90 -12.67 -0.53 16.24
C TYR A 90 -14.18 -0.38 16.57
N ALA A 91 -14.82 0.63 15.99
CA ALA A 91 -16.25 0.85 16.18
C ALA A 91 -17.08 -0.36 15.73
N LEU A 92 -16.72 -0.93 14.57
CA LEU A 92 -17.39 -2.11 14.02
C LEU A 92 -17.07 -3.41 14.77
N ALA A 93 -15.94 -3.50 15.46
CA ALA A 93 -15.58 -4.68 16.26
C ALA A 93 -16.20 -4.63 17.67
N LYS A 94 -16.08 -3.50 18.37
CA LYS A 94 -16.30 -3.41 19.81
C LYS A 94 -17.62 -2.75 20.21
N PHE A 95 -18.19 -1.88 19.39
CA PHE A 95 -19.47 -1.26 19.70
C PHE A 95 -20.64 -2.06 19.14
N ARG A 96 -21.71 -2.17 19.93
CA ARG A 96 -22.98 -2.77 19.54
C ARG A 96 -23.97 -1.67 19.21
N PHE A 97 -24.29 -1.50 17.93
CA PHE A 97 -25.30 -0.54 17.46
C PHE A 97 -26.19 -1.18 16.39
N PRO A 98 -27.43 -0.73 16.25
CA PRO A 98 -28.33 -1.25 15.20
C PRO A 98 -27.75 -0.96 13.83
N GLY A 99 -27.77 -1.96 12.93
CA GLY A 99 -27.25 -1.83 11.57
C GLY A 99 -25.74 -2.11 11.42
N ARG A 100 -25.00 -2.45 12.49
CA ARG A 100 -23.56 -2.75 12.44
C ARG A 100 -23.19 -3.75 11.35
N GLU A 101 -23.90 -4.87 11.28
CA GLU A 101 -23.61 -5.93 10.30
C GLU A 101 -23.95 -5.50 8.87
N ALA A 102 -25.04 -4.74 8.69
CA ALA A 102 -25.38 -4.18 7.38
C ALA A 102 -24.31 -3.18 6.90
N PHE A 103 -23.80 -2.33 7.80
CA PHE A 103 -22.72 -1.40 7.47
C PHE A 103 -21.43 -2.14 7.11
N PHE A 104 -21.10 -3.19 7.87
CA PHE A 104 -19.93 -3.99 7.55
C PHE A 104 -20.08 -4.75 6.22
N PHE A 105 -21.26 -5.29 5.95
CA PHE A 105 -21.56 -5.90 4.66
C PHE A 105 -21.36 -4.89 3.52
N PHE A 106 -21.79 -3.65 3.71
CA PHE A 106 -21.56 -2.58 2.73
C PHE A 106 -20.06 -2.30 2.50
N VAL A 107 -19.24 -2.31 3.57
CA VAL A 107 -17.77 -2.19 3.45
C VAL A 107 -17.20 -3.32 2.59
N ILE A 108 -17.68 -4.56 2.78
CA ILE A 108 -17.24 -5.71 1.95
C ILE A 108 -17.64 -5.51 0.48
N VAL A 109 -18.87 -5.05 0.23
CA VAL A 109 -19.34 -4.77 -1.14
C VAL A 109 -18.46 -3.71 -1.82
N LEU A 110 -18.09 -2.64 -1.08
CA LEU A 110 -17.18 -1.61 -1.60
C LEU A 110 -15.80 -2.17 -1.96
N MET A 111 -15.27 -3.14 -1.19
CA MET A 111 -14.00 -3.81 -1.54
C MET A 111 -14.07 -4.58 -2.85
N MET A 112 -15.25 -5.10 -3.20
CA MET A 112 -15.44 -5.86 -4.44
C MET A 112 -15.61 -4.95 -5.68
N MET A 113 -15.81 -3.66 -5.48
CA MET A 113 -15.93 -2.72 -6.60
C MET A 113 -14.58 -2.46 -7.25
N PRO A 114 -14.47 -2.62 -8.58
CA PRO A 114 -13.24 -2.27 -9.29
C PRO A 114 -12.96 -0.77 -9.16
N ALA A 115 -11.72 -0.40 -8.82
CA ALA A 115 -11.31 1.01 -8.68
C ALA A 115 -11.59 1.84 -9.96
N GLN A 116 -11.56 1.20 -11.12
CA GLN A 116 -11.82 1.83 -12.42
C GLN A 116 -13.25 2.36 -12.53
N VAL A 117 -14.22 1.67 -11.93
CA VAL A 117 -15.63 2.07 -11.95
C VAL A 117 -15.87 3.33 -11.10
N THR A 118 -15.15 3.45 -9.97
CA THR A 118 -15.29 4.57 -9.05
C THR A 118 -14.49 5.80 -9.45
N LEU A 119 -13.57 5.66 -10.41
CA LEU A 119 -12.67 6.74 -10.81
C LEU A 119 -13.43 7.94 -11.40
N VAL A 120 -14.34 7.71 -12.34
CA VAL A 120 -15.12 8.77 -13.00
C VAL A 120 -16.07 9.44 -12.00
N SER A 121 -16.75 8.65 -11.18
CA SER A 121 -17.64 9.17 -10.14
C SER A 121 -16.87 9.99 -9.10
N GLY A 122 -15.69 9.53 -8.71
CA GLY A 122 -14.79 10.25 -7.79
C GLY A 122 -14.36 11.60 -8.37
N TYR A 123 -13.99 11.64 -9.66
CA TYR A 123 -13.64 12.89 -10.34
C TYR A 123 -14.80 13.90 -10.30
N VAL A 124 -16.02 13.49 -10.64
CA VAL A 124 -17.19 14.37 -10.62
C VAL A 124 -17.48 14.92 -9.23
N VAL A 125 -17.32 14.09 -8.19
CA VAL A 125 -17.50 14.54 -6.81
C VAL A 125 -16.44 15.55 -6.41
N LEU A 126 -15.16 15.31 -6.74
CA LEU A 126 -14.05 16.21 -6.44
C LEU A 126 -14.21 17.55 -7.19
N ASP A 127 -14.69 17.52 -8.42
CA ASP A 127 -15.02 18.71 -9.21
C ASP A 127 -16.11 19.53 -8.55
N ALA A 128 -17.22 18.88 -8.18
CA ALA A 128 -18.34 19.52 -7.48
C ALA A 128 -17.94 20.12 -6.12
N MET A 129 -16.91 19.56 -5.47
CA MET A 129 -16.32 20.07 -4.22
C MET A 129 -15.29 21.20 -4.45
N GLY A 130 -14.92 21.49 -5.71
CA GLY A 130 -13.88 22.47 -6.05
C GLY A 130 -12.48 22.06 -5.61
N LEU A 131 -12.22 20.77 -5.50
CA LEU A 131 -10.96 20.23 -5.00
C LEU A 131 -10.00 19.80 -6.12
N LEU A 132 -10.37 19.87 -7.39
CA LEU A 132 -9.49 19.53 -8.50
C LEU A 132 -8.19 20.36 -8.44
N ASP A 133 -7.10 19.78 -8.91
CA ASP A 133 -5.76 20.37 -8.92
C ASP A 133 -5.21 20.73 -7.54
N THR A 134 -5.75 20.14 -6.46
CA THR A 134 -5.23 20.32 -5.10
C THR A 134 -4.66 19.00 -4.53
N MET A 135 -3.76 19.13 -3.54
CA MET A 135 -3.29 17.97 -2.77
C MET A 135 -4.43 17.26 -2.03
N ALA A 136 -5.48 18.00 -1.65
CA ALA A 136 -6.65 17.44 -0.98
C ALA A 136 -7.41 16.46 -1.86
N ALA A 137 -7.44 16.67 -3.19
CA ALA A 137 -8.07 15.76 -4.13
C ALA A 137 -7.44 14.35 -4.14
N LEU A 138 -6.17 14.26 -3.79
CA LEU A 138 -5.45 12.98 -3.68
C LEU A 138 -5.53 12.39 -2.28
N ILE A 139 -5.41 13.24 -1.25
CA ILE A 139 -5.37 12.81 0.15
C ILE A 139 -6.74 12.31 0.63
N LEU A 140 -7.81 13.07 0.36
CA LEU A 140 -9.13 12.75 0.90
C LEU A 140 -9.65 11.37 0.47
N PRO A 141 -9.71 11.02 -0.84
CA PRO A 141 -10.12 9.68 -1.23
C PRO A 141 -9.16 8.60 -0.73
N GLY A 142 -7.85 8.90 -0.70
CA GLY A 142 -6.81 7.97 -0.22
C GLY A 142 -6.93 7.62 1.26
N CYS A 143 -7.52 8.51 2.09
CA CYS A 143 -7.76 8.21 3.51
C CYS A 143 -8.84 7.16 3.75
N PHE A 144 -9.68 6.86 2.77
CA PHE A 144 -10.76 5.88 2.90
C PHE A 144 -10.38 4.56 2.23
N SER A 145 -10.15 3.54 3.03
CA SER A 145 -9.85 2.19 2.55
C SER A 145 -10.82 1.18 3.15
N PRO A 146 -11.76 0.65 2.37
CA PRO A 146 -12.63 -0.43 2.83
C PRO A 146 -11.83 -1.66 3.30
N PHE A 147 -10.74 -1.98 2.59
CA PHE A 147 -9.82 -3.05 2.99
C PHE A 147 -9.18 -2.79 4.36
N GLY A 148 -8.73 -1.56 4.61
CA GLY A 148 -8.15 -1.17 5.90
C GLY A 148 -9.16 -1.34 7.05
N VAL A 149 -10.40 -0.91 6.85
CA VAL A 149 -11.48 -1.06 7.84
C VAL A 149 -11.79 -2.54 8.10
N PHE A 150 -11.90 -3.34 7.03
CA PHE A 150 -12.13 -4.78 7.13
C PHE A 150 -11.01 -5.48 7.92
N LEU A 151 -9.75 -5.23 7.55
CA LEU A 151 -8.59 -5.85 8.20
C LEU A 151 -8.52 -5.50 9.69
N LEU A 152 -8.65 -4.22 10.02
CA LEU A 152 -8.57 -3.77 11.41
C LEU A 152 -9.76 -4.22 12.25
N ARG A 153 -10.97 -4.31 11.67
CA ARG A 153 -12.08 -4.95 12.37
C ARG A 153 -11.72 -6.39 12.74
N GLN A 154 -11.17 -7.19 11.83
CA GLN A 154 -10.77 -8.57 12.11
C GLN A 154 -9.72 -8.66 13.23
N VAL A 155 -8.72 -7.76 13.20
CA VAL A 155 -7.71 -7.69 14.25
C VAL A 155 -8.35 -7.36 15.60
N PHE A 156 -9.24 -6.36 15.66
CA PHE A 156 -9.90 -5.98 16.90
C PHE A 156 -10.90 -7.05 17.39
N ASP A 157 -11.56 -7.79 16.51
CA ASP A 157 -12.44 -8.90 16.90
C ASP A 157 -11.67 -10.03 17.60
N THR A 158 -10.37 -10.22 17.29
CA THR A 158 -9.54 -11.23 17.97
C THR A 158 -9.03 -10.79 19.34
N CYS A 159 -9.09 -9.50 19.68
CA CYS A 159 -8.68 -9.01 20.99
C CYS A 159 -9.75 -9.37 22.03
N PRO A 160 -9.41 -10.10 23.13
CA PRO A 160 -10.34 -10.42 24.19
C PRO A 160 -10.86 -9.15 24.88
N ASP A 161 -12.18 -9.12 25.16
CA ASP A 161 -12.80 -7.97 25.85
C ASP A 161 -12.29 -7.81 27.29
N GLU A 162 -11.76 -8.89 27.87
CA GLU A 162 -11.11 -8.90 29.19
C GLU A 162 -9.88 -8.00 29.25
N MET A 163 -9.09 -7.96 28.19
CA MET A 163 -7.92 -7.06 28.09
C MET A 163 -8.35 -5.59 28.06
N LEU A 164 -9.44 -5.28 27.36
CA LEU A 164 -10.00 -3.93 27.32
C LEU A 164 -10.56 -3.52 28.68
N GLY A 165 -11.18 -4.48 29.40
CA GLY A 165 -11.66 -4.28 30.77
C GLY A 165 -10.52 -3.98 31.74
N ALA A 166 -9.42 -4.73 31.68
CA ALA A 166 -8.24 -4.51 32.51
C ALA A 166 -7.60 -3.14 32.24
N ALA A 167 -7.43 -2.76 30.98
CA ALA A 167 -6.89 -1.46 30.60
C ALA A 167 -7.75 -0.28 31.10
N ARG A 168 -9.08 -0.44 31.13
CA ARG A 168 -10.01 0.55 31.70
C ARG A 168 -9.87 0.67 33.21
N LEU A 169 -9.65 -0.44 33.92
CA LEU A 169 -9.39 -0.43 35.37
C LEU A 169 -8.06 0.27 35.71
N ASP A 170 -7.07 0.15 34.85
CA ASP A 170 -5.79 0.84 34.96
C ASP A 170 -5.86 2.33 34.56
N GLY A 171 -7.05 2.87 34.31
CA GLY A 171 -7.26 4.28 33.99
C GLY A 171 -6.98 4.66 32.54
N ALA A 172 -6.84 3.71 31.63
CA ALA A 172 -6.77 3.99 30.21
C ALA A 172 -8.17 4.43 29.73
N GLY A 173 -8.30 5.71 29.39
CA GLY A 173 -9.51 6.23 28.73
C GLY A 173 -9.73 5.49 27.39
N ASP A 174 -10.97 5.54 26.87
CA ASP A 174 -11.38 4.82 25.64
C ASP A 174 -10.49 5.06 24.41
N LEU A 175 -9.73 6.17 24.37
CA LEU A 175 -8.73 6.44 23.34
C LEU A 175 -7.36 5.81 23.62
N ARG A 176 -6.99 5.62 24.89
CA ARG A 176 -5.71 4.99 25.29
C ARG A 176 -5.77 3.46 25.29
N GLY A 177 -6.94 2.88 25.57
CA GLY A 177 -7.14 1.43 25.49
C GLY A 177 -7.23 0.86 24.07
N ARG A 178 -7.06 1.68 23.04
CA ARG A 178 -7.17 1.30 21.61
C ARG A 178 -5.84 0.90 20.96
N CYS A 179 -4.71 1.15 21.63
CA CYS A 179 -3.40 0.68 21.15
C CYS A 179 -2.90 -0.40 22.10
N PRO A 180 -2.68 -1.67 21.61
CA PRO A 180 -1.87 -2.63 22.33
C PRO A 180 -0.41 -2.19 22.35
#